data_3185b0e3e29e1df79aa6542d7e04d3a6
#
_entry.id   3185b0e3e29e1df79aa6542d7e04d3a6
#
_cell.length_a   1.000
_cell.length_b   1.000
_cell.length_c   1.000
_cell.angle_alpha   90.00
_cell.angle_beta   90.00
_cell.angle_gamma   90.00
#
_symmetry.space_group_name_H-M   'P 1'
#
loop_
_entity.id
_entity.type
_entity.pdbx_description
1 polymer ?
#
loop_
_entity_poly.entity_id
_entity_poly.type
_entity_poly.pdbx_seq_one_letter_code
_entity_poly.pdbx_strand_id
1 'polypeptide(L)'
;MEQFKTSLVISTYNWPEALELCLKSSLRQTVAPAEILVADDGSDERTAQLIARYRAQTSIPIVHVWQEDTGFRVGSIRNKAIARATGAYIIQVDGDVILHPDFVRDHVSIARPGRFVSGSRVLLGPRSVSYTHLRAHETVRNLVC
;
A
#
# COMPACT_ATOMS: atom_id res chain seq x y z
N MET A 1 -8.53 -12.07 -20.81
CA MET A 1 -7.18 -11.79 -20.25
C MET A 1 -7.14 -12.36 -18.86
N GLU A 2 -6.20 -13.24 -18.61
CA GLU A 2 -5.96 -13.77 -17.26
C GLU A 2 -5.58 -12.60 -16.36
N GLN A 3 -6.39 -12.33 -15.35
CA GLN A 3 -6.14 -11.24 -14.41
C GLN A 3 -5.03 -11.70 -13.47
N PHE A 4 -3.87 -11.07 -13.52
CA PHE A 4 -2.78 -11.39 -12.62
C PHE A 4 -3.23 -11.23 -11.16
N LYS A 5 -3.02 -12.27 -10.37
CA LYS A 5 -3.14 -12.16 -8.92
C LYS A 5 -2.09 -11.16 -8.44
N THR A 6 -2.52 -10.09 -7.80
CA THR A 6 -1.66 -8.94 -7.44
C THR A 6 -1.44 -8.90 -5.93
N SER A 7 -0.20 -8.76 -5.50
CA SER A 7 0.16 -8.47 -4.11
C SER A 7 0.58 -7.00 -3.99
N LEU A 8 -0.07 -6.27 -3.09
CA LEU A 8 0.28 -4.89 -2.76
C LEU A 8 1.18 -4.87 -1.52
N VAL A 9 2.42 -4.45 -1.67
CA VAL A 9 3.41 -4.32 -0.59
C VAL A 9 3.50 -2.88 -0.16
N ILE A 10 3.23 -2.60 1.12
CA ILE A 10 3.25 -1.26 1.72
C ILE A 10 4.37 -1.22 2.75
N SER A 11 5.41 -0.38 2.55
CA SER A 11 6.47 -0.22 3.54
C SER A 11 6.15 0.88 4.53
N THR A 12 6.39 0.62 5.83
CA THR A 12 6.10 1.57 6.91
C THR A 12 7.14 1.54 8.01
N TYR A 13 7.26 2.65 8.74
CA TYR A 13 8.03 2.76 9.98
C TYR A 13 7.45 3.87 10.86
N ASN A 14 6.95 3.52 12.04
CA ASN A 14 6.53 4.44 13.12
C ASN A 14 5.64 5.64 12.71
N TRP A 15 4.80 5.45 11.69
CA TRP A 15 3.86 6.48 11.26
C TRP A 15 2.47 5.90 10.98
N PRO A 16 1.75 5.45 12.04
CA PRO A 16 0.46 4.78 11.89
C PRO A 16 -0.62 5.65 11.26
N GLU A 17 -0.59 6.98 11.46
CA GLU A 17 -1.57 7.90 10.88
C GLU A 17 -1.47 7.95 9.35
N ALA A 18 -0.27 7.98 8.81
CA ALA A 18 -0.05 7.92 7.35
C ALA A 18 -0.41 6.54 6.80
N LEU A 19 0.03 5.47 7.47
CA LEU A 19 -0.29 4.09 7.09
C LEU A 19 -1.82 3.87 7.06
N GLU A 20 -2.56 4.47 7.98
CA GLU A 20 -4.02 4.38 8.00
C GLU A 20 -4.64 4.93 6.72
N LEU A 21 -4.18 6.08 6.23
CA LEU A 21 -4.65 6.66 4.96
C LEU A 21 -4.27 5.79 3.76
N CYS A 22 -3.07 5.25 3.76
CA CYS A 22 -2.61 4.32 2.74
C CYS A 22 -3.49 3.05 2.71
N LEU A 23 -3.75 2.43 3.86
CA LEU A 23 -4.64 1.26 3.97
C LEU A 23 -6.07 1.57 3.53
N LYS A 24 -6.63 2.70 3.96
CA LYS A 24 -7.97 3.14 3.52
C LYS A 24 -8.06 3.25 2.00
N SER A 25 -7.08 3.86 1.34
CA SER A 25 -7.06 4.00 -0.11
C SER A 25 -6.81 2.65 -0.82
N SER A 26 -6.00 1.78 -0.22
CA SER A 26 -5.73 0.43 -0.74
C SER A 26 -6.96 -0.47 -0.72
N LEU A 27 -7.82 -0.33 0.29
CA LEU A 27 -9.07 -1.09 0.43
C LEU A 27 -10.23 -0.54 -0.43
N ARG A 28 -10.05 0.64 -1.03
CA ARG A 28 -11.04 1.29 -1.90
C ARG A 28 -10.70 1.21 -3.39
N GLN A 29 -9.82 0.32 -3.76
CA GLN A 29 -9.43 0.13 -5.15
C GLN A 29 -10.60 -0.42 -5.99
N THR A 30 -10.77 0.08 -7.22
CA THR A 30 -11.78 -0.44 -8.18
C THR A 30 -11.49 -1.89 -8.60
N VAL A 31 -10.21 -2.27 -8.61
CA VAL A 31 -9.74 -3.64 -8.70
C VAL A 31 -8.97 -3.94 -7.44
N ALA A 32 -9.52 -4.80 -6.59
CA ALA A 32 -8.89 -5.15 -5.33
C ALA A 32 -7.60 -5.95 -5.55
N PRO A 33 -6.53 -5.68 -4.78
CA PRO A 33 -5.40 -6.60 -4.73
C PRO A 33 -5.84 -7.92 -4.10
N ALA A 34 -5.19 -9.01 -4.45
CA ALA A 34 -5.48 -10.31 -3.86
C ALA A 34 -5.04 -10.39 -2.39
N GLU A 35 -4.06 -9.58 -2.02
CA GLU A 35 -3.56 -9.44 -0.65
C GLU A 35 -2.81 -8.12 -0.49
N ILE A 36 -2.68 -7.68 0.76
CA ILE A 36 -1.85 -6.53 1.17
C ILE A 36 -0.80 -7.06 2.14
N LEU A 37 0.47 -6.77 1.89
CA LEU A 37 1.57 -7.07 2.81
C LEU A 37 2.11 -5.76 3.36
N VAL A 38 2.02 -5.57 4.67
CA VAL A 38 2.64 -4.42 5.34
C VAL A 38 4.05 -4.79 5.76
N ALA A 39 5.03 -4.23 5.05
CA ALA A 39 6.46 -4.38 5.29
C ALA A 39 6.90 -3.35 6.33
N ASP A 40 6.94 -3.76 7.59
CA ASP A 40 7.13 -2.91 8.75
C ASP A 40 8.58 -3.00 9.27
N ASP A 41 9.33 -1.92 9.14
CA ASP A 41 10.77 -1.82 9.47
C ASP A 41 11.04 -1.60 10.96
N GLY A 42 10.21 -2.17 11.84
CA GLY A 42 10.44 -2.14 13.28
C GLY A 42 9.59 -1.10 14.02
N SER A 43 8.37 -0.85 13.56
CA SER A 43 7.44 0.05 14.25
C SER A 43 7.02 -0.47 15.63
N ASP A 44 6.54 0.46 16.44
CA ASP A 44 5.97 0.18 17.75
C ASP A 44 4.58 -0.48 17.66
N GLU A 45 4.04 -0.86 18.84
CA GLU A 45 2.76 -1.56 18.99
C GLU A 45 1.57 -0.82 18.37
N ARG A 46 1.56 0.50 18.27
CA ARG A 46 0.47 1.28 17.67
C ARG A 46 0.25 0.91 16.20
N THR A 47 1.34 0.65 15.48
CA THR A 47 1.28 0.20 14.08
C THR A 47 0.69 -1.21 13.98
N ALA A 48 1.11 -2.14 14.85
CA ALA A 48 0.57 -3.50 14.89
C ALA A 48 -0.93 -3.51 15.20
N GLN A 49 -1.37 -2.70 16.17
CA GLN A 49 -2.79 -2.55 16.53
C GLN A 49 -3.63 -1.95 15.36
N LEU A 50 -3.09 -0.96 14.66
CA LEU A 50 -3.73 -0.43 13.48
C LEU A 50 -3.95 -1.51 12.41
N ILE A 51 -2.90 -2.27 12.09
CA ILE A 51 -2.97 -3.34 11.10
C ILE A 51 -3.99 -4.42 11.51
N ALA A 52 -3.98 -4.83 12.79
CA ALA A 52 -4.92 -5.81 13.31
C ALA A 52 -6.38 -5.33 13.18
N ARG A 53 -6.64 -4.04 13.46
CA ARG A 53 -7.97 -3.44 13.31
C ARG A 53 -8.46 -3.50 11.85
N TYR A 54 -7.61 -3.15 10.89
CA TYR A 54 -7.99 -3.21 9.46
C TYR A 54 -8.15 -4.66 8.97
N ARG A 55 -7.31 -5.58 9.45
CA ARG A 55 -7.45 -7.01 9.14
C ARG A 55 -8.82 -7.55 9.54
N ALA A 56 -9.36 -7.12 10.68
CA ALA A 56 -10.67 -7.54 11.16
C ALA A 56 -11.86 -6.95 10.38
N GLN A 57 -11.63 -5.89 9.57
CA GLN A 57 -12.67 -5.14 8.86
C GLN A 57 -12.75 -5.43 7.38
N THR A 58 -11.88 -6.28 6.83
CA THR A 58 -11.81 -6.56 5.40
C THR A 58 -11.71 -8.04 5.11
N SER A 59 -12.23 -8.45 3.95
CA SER A 59 -12.02 -9.79 3.40
C SER A 59 -10.72 -9.95 2.64
N ILE A 60 -10.04 -8.83 2.30
CA ILE A 60 -8.73 -8.87 1.66
C ILE A 60 -7.69 -9.28 2.71
N PRO A 61 -6.91 -10.35 2.50
CA PRO A 61 -5.87 -10.74 3.43
C PRO A 61 -4.85 -9.60 3.64
N ILE A 62 -4.62 -9.20 4.90
CA ILE A 62 -3.56 -8.26 5.27
C ILE A 62 -2.52 -9.02 6.08
N VAL A 63 -1.29 -9.09 5.57
CA VAL A 63 -0.16 -9.77 6.21
C VAL A 63 0.77 -8.72 6.81
N HIS A 64 0.98 -8.76 8.12
CA HIS A 64 1.97 -7.92 8.79
C HIS A 64 3.32 -8.63 8.78
N VAL A 65 4.27 -8.09 8.05
CA VAL A 65 5.66 -8.56 8.00
C VAL A 65 6.51 -7.55 8.77
N TRP A 66 6.96 -7.95 9.94
CA TRP A 66 7.71 -7.09 10.86
C TRP A 66 9.14 -7.59 11.05
N GLN A 67 10.05 -6.70 11.32
CA GLN A 67 11.41 -6.99 11.79
C GLN A 67 11.79 -6.07 12.93
N GLU A 68 12.75 -6.47 13.73
CA GLU A 68 13.28 -5.67 14.84
C GLU A 68 13.91 -4.37 14.31
N ASP A 69 13.66 -3.26 15.02
CA ASP A 69 14.28 -1.96 14.72
C ASP A 69 15.78 -1.99 15.07
N THR A 70 16.59 -2.10 14.05
CA THR A 70 18.06 -2.01 14.14
C THR A 70 18.61 -0.95 13.17
N GLY A 71 17.82 0.12 12.96
CA GLY A 71 18.09 1.19 12.02
C GLY A 71 17.36 1.01 10.69
N PHE A 72 17.58 1.91 9.76
CA PHE A 72 16.89 1.96 8.46
C PHE A 72 17.25 0.75 7.58
N ARG A 73 16.32 -0.20 7.48
CA ARG A 73 16.50 -1.43 6.70
C ARG A 73 15.30 -1.76 5.80
N VAL A 74 14.71 -0.72 5.20
CA VAL A 74 13.52 -0.83 4.35
C VAL A 74 13.69 -1.83 3.20
N GLY A 75 14.88 -1.94 2.62
CA GLY A 75 15.17 -2.94 1.58
C GLY A 75 15.04 -4.37 2.09
N SER A 76 15.53 -4.64 3.30
CA SER A 76 15.43 -5.96 3.94
C SER A 76 13.97 -6.35 4.20
N ILE A 77 13.18 -5.45 4.77
CA ILE A 77 11.78 -5.76 5.10
C ILE A 77 10.92 -5.90 3.83
N ARG A 78 11.18 -5.10 2.80
CA ARG A 78 10.54 -5.26 1.49
C ARG A 78 10.81 -6.63 0.89
N ASN A 79 12.07 -7.09 0.91
CA ASN A 79 12.43 -8.42 0.42
C ASN A 79 11.73 -9.54 1.21
N LYS A 80 11.62 -9.40 2.54
CA LYS A 80 10.87 -10.35 3.37
C LYS A 80 9.38 -10.38 3.04
N ALA A 81 8.78 -9.21 2.75
CA ALA A 81 7.39 -9.14 2.33
C ALA A 81 7.20 -9.75 0.93
N ILE A 82 8.06 -9.43 -0.02
CA ILE A 82 8.02 -10.00 -1.38
C ILE A 82 8.16 -11.52 -1.34
N ALA A 83 9.04 -12.06 -0.50
CA ALA A 83 9.22 -13.51 -0.35
C ALA A 83 7.96 -14.22 0.20
N ARG A 84 7.06 -13.50 0.86
CA ARG A 84 5.77 -14.01 1.37
C ARG A 84 4.61 -13.75 0.41
N ALA A 85 4.80 -12.92 -0.60
CA ALA A 85 3.76 -12.58 -1.56
C ALA A 85 3.36 -13.80 -2.39
N THR A 86 2.06 -13.96 -2.62
CA THR A 86 1.48 -15.04 -3.40
C THR A 86 1.03 -14.61 -4.80
N GLY A 87 1.00 -13.30 -5.07
CA GLY A 87 0.64 -12.74 -6.36
C GLY A 87 1.76 -12.86 -7.39
N ALA A 88 1.37 -13.07 -8.64
CA ALA A 88 2.30 -13.09 -9.76
C ALA A 88 2.80 -11.69 -10.16
N TYR A 89 2.09 -10.65 -9.74
CA TYR A 89 2.45 -9.26 -9.95
C TYR A 89 2.50 -8.53 -8.61
N ILE A 90 3.64 -7.89 -8.34
CA ILE A 90 3.88 -7.19 -7.08
C ILE A 90 3.89 -5.70 -7.33
N ILE A 91 3.07 -4.96 -6.58
CA ILE A 91 3.06 -3.50 -6.55
C ILE A 91 3.65 -3.07 -5.21
N GLN A 92 4.64 -2.18 -5.24
CA GLN A 92 5.25 -1.64 -4.02
C GLN A 92 4.94 -0.16 -3.88
N VAL A 93 4.54 0.24 -2.68
CA VAL A 93 4.30 1.64 -2.31
C VAL A 93 4.85 1.94 -0.91
N ASP A 94 5.10 3.21 -0.64
CA ASP A 94 5.41 3.68 0.71
C ASP A 94 4.10 3.89 1.51
N GLY A 95 4.16 3.70 2.82
CA GLY A 95 2.99 3.80 3.70
C GLY A 95 2.52 5.23 3.96
N ASP A 96 3.13 6.21 3.35
CA ASP A 96 2.76 7.63 3.41
C ASP A 96 2.10 8.16 2.13
N VAL A 97 1.66 7.27 1.25
CA VAL A 97 0.96 7.61 0.01
C VAL A 97 -0.53 7.29 0.08
N ILE A 98 -1.33 8.07 -0.63
CA ILE A 98 -2.76 7.81 -0.84
C ILE A 98 -2.91 7.37 -2.30
N LEU A 99 -3.43 6.16 -2.50
CA LEU A 99 -3.57 5.58 -3.82
C LEU A 99 -4.80 6.12 -4.55
N HIS A 100 -4.67 6.38 -5.85
CA HIS A 100 -5.81 6.63 -6.72
C HIS A 100 -6.74 5.41 -6.72
N PRO A 101 -8.08 5.56 -6.79
CA PRO A 101 -9.00 4.42 -6.79
C PRO A 101 -8.72 3.38 -7.88
N ASP A 102 -8.16 3.79 -8.99
CA ASP A 102 -7.84 2.94 -10.14
C ASP A 102 -6.38 2.48 -10.18
N PHE A 103 -5.61 2.75 -9.14
CA PHE A 103 -4.17 2.51 -9.12
C PHE A 103 -3.82 1.03 -9.40
N VAL A 104 -4.45 0.08 -8.71
CA VAL A 104 -4.23 -1.35 -8.95
C VAL A 104 -4.71 -1.77 -10.34
N ARG A 105 -5.89 -1.28 -10.76
CA ARG A 105 -6.42 -1.53 -12.11
C ARG A 105 -5.44 -1.09 -13.21
N ASP A 106 -4.90 0.11 -13.08
CA ASP A 106 -4.02 0.68 -14.08
C ASP A 106 -2.70 -0.10 -14.14
N HIS A 107 -2.14 -0.47 -12.99
CA HIS A 107 -0.97 -1.35 -12.93
C HIS A 107 -1.22 -2.70 -13.62
N VAL A 108 -2.35 -3.35 -13.32
CA VAL A 108 -2.70 -4.64 -13.94
C VAL A 108 -2.89 -4.51 -15.45
N SER A 109 -3.47 -3.41 -15.93
CA SER A 109 -3.73 -3.19 -17.36
C SER A 109 -2.46 -3.09 -18.20
N ILE A 110 -1.37 -2.57 -17.63
CA ILE A 110 -0.08 -2.37 -18.30
C ILE A 110 0.98 -3.42 -17.94
N ALA A 111 0.68 -4.29 -16.99
CA ALA A 111 1.60 -5.36 -16.56
C ALA A 111 1.96 -6.28 -17.74
N ARG A 112 3.24 -6.57 -17.91
CA ARG A 112 3.77 -7.48 -18.93
C ARG A 112 4.95 -8.26 -18.35
N PRO A 113 5.12 -9.53 -18.71
CA PRO A 113 6.30 -10.32 -18.32
C PRO A 113 7.60 -9.62 -18.71
N GLY A 114 8.59 -9.65 -17.80
CA GLY A 114 9.91 -9.06 -18.04
C GLY A 114 9.96 -7.54 -18.04
N ARG A 115 8.87 -6.86 -17.61
CA ARG A 115 8.81 -5.40 -17.49
C ARG A 115 8.43 -4.99 -16.08
N PHE A 116 8.94 -3.85 -15.63
CA PHE A 116 8.46 -3.17 -14.44
C PHE A 116 7.86 -1.82 -14.81
N VAL A 117 6.98 -1.31 -13.96
CA VAL A 117 6.31 -0.03 -14.10
C VAL A 117 6.70 0.84 -12.92
N SER A 118 7.13 2.06 -13.18
CA SER A 118 7.36 3.08 -12.16
C SER A 118 6.28 4.14 -12.28
N GLY A 119 5.54 4.36 -11.19
CA GLY A 119 4.58 5.45 -11.07
C GLY A 119 5.23 6.75 -10.63
N SER A 120 4.47 7.84 -10.68
CA SER A 120 4.85 9.13 -10.13
C SER A 120 3.88 9.53 -9.01
N ARG A 121 4.34 10.41 -8.12
CA ARG A 121 3.52 10.93 -7.01
C ARG A 121 3.45 12.44 -7.03
N VAL A 122 2.35 12.98 -6.52
CA VAL A 122 2.16 14.41 -6.31
C VAL A 122 2.21 14.68 -4.81
N LEU A 123 2.94 15.70 -4.40
CA LEU A 123 2.99 16.11 -3.00
C LEU A 123 1.67 16.79 -2.61
N LEU A 124 1.06 16.31 -1.54
CA LEU A 124 -0.11 16.93 -0.94
C LEU A 124 0.33 17.98 0.07
N GLY A 125 -0.17 19.22 -0.08
CA GLY A 125 0.04 20.27 0.90
C GLY A 125 -0.84 20.07 2.15
N PRO A 126 -0.54 20.76 3.27
CA PRO A 126 -1.30 20.62 4.54
C PRO A 126 -2.81 20.81 4.39
N ARG A 127 -3.24 21.69 3.50
CA ARG A 127 -4.68 21.93 3.21
C ARG A 127 -5.34 20.77 2.45
N SER A 128 -4.61 20.05 1.64
CA SER A 128 -5.14 18.90 0.88
C SER A 128 -5.43 17.72 1.79
N VAL A 129 -4.67 17.51 2.84
CA VAL A 129 -4.87 16.42 3.82
C VAL A 129 -6.17 16.60 4.59
N SER A 130 -6.57 17.84 4.91
CA SER A 130 -7.86 18.13 5.56
C SER A 130 -9.07 17.86 4.66
N TYR A 131 -8.92 18.03 3.35
CA TYR A 131 -9.99 17.82 2.37
C TYR A 131 -10.20 16.37 1.98
N THR A 132 -9.20 15.50 2.12
CA THR A 132 -9.33 14.06 1.82
C THR A 132 -10.28 13.33 2.76
N HIS A 133 -10.58 13.87 3.93
CA HIS A 133 -11.65 13.36 4.80
C HIS A 133 -13.07 13.65 4.28
N LEU A 134 -13.27 14.68 3.46
CA LEU A 134 -14.58 15.15 3.02
C LEU A 134 -14.87 14.94 1.52
N ARG A 135 -13.85 14.85 0.66
CA ARG A 135 -14.01 14.74 -0.79
C ARG A 135 -12.98 13.83 -1.46
N ALA A 136 -12.91 12.57 -1.07
CA ALA A 136 -12.02 11.60 -1.69
C ALA A 136 -12.32 11.32 -3.19
N HIS A 137 -13.35 11.93 -3.76
CA HIS A 137 -13.78 11.67 -5.13
C HIS A 137 -13.28 12.68 -6.18
N GLU A 138 -12.82 13.87 -5.82
CA GLU A 138 -12.50 14.89 -6.83
C GLU A 138 -11.02 15.29 -6.91
N THR A 139 -10.25 15.14 -5.84
CA THR A 139 -8.85 15.61 -5.80
C THR A 139 -7.82 14.55 -6.18
N VAL A 140 -8.24 13.31 -6.36
CA VAL A 140 -7.37 12.14 -6.54
C VAL A 140 -7.05 11.86 -8.01
N ARG A 141 -7.55 12.65 -8.97
CA ARG A 141 -7.25 12.44 -10.40
C ARG A 141 -5.78 12.60 -10.79
N ASN A 142 -4.93 13.11 -9.90
CA ASN A 142 -3.51 13.34 -10.15
C ASN A 142 -2.56 12.62 -9.18
N LEU A 143 -3.08 11.75 -8.31
CA LEU A 143 -2.27 10.93 -7.43
C LEU A 143 -2.03 9.58 -8.09
N VAL A 144 -1.08 9.53 -8.98
CA VAL A 144 -0.54 8.27 -9.51
C VAL A 144 0.75 8.00 -8.75
N CYS A 145 0.76 6.97 -7.93
CA CYS A 145 2.01 6.35 -7.47
C CYS A 145 2.45 5.30 -8.47
#